data_989c73e0df3c9d89496176aa4c005215
#
_entry.id   989c73e0df3c9d89496176aa4c005215
#
_cell.length_a   1.000
_cell.length_b   1.000
_cell.length_c   1.000
_cell.angle_alpha   90.00
_cell.angle_beta   90.00
_cell.angle_gamma   90.00
#
_symmetry.space_group_name_H-M   'P 1'
#
loop_
_entity.id
_entity.type
_entity.pdbx_description
1 polymer ?
#
loop_
_entity_poly.entity_id
_entity_poly.type
_entity_poly.pdbx_seq_one_letter_code
_entity_poly.pdbx_strand_id
1 'polypeptide(L)'
;MCGDDVYGGTFRILDKVMRPMGVTASYVDMTDLTRFEAAFRPETRMVWLETPSNPMLKVFDIEAVCDIAAKRKVPTVVDNTFATPVIQRPLALGATAVVHSTTKDFNGHS
;
A
#
# COMPACT_ATOMS: atom_id res chain seq x y z
N MET A 1 -0.35 -8.09 3.30
CA MET A 1 -1.69 -7.61 2.88
C MET A 1 -1.51 -6.44 1.93
N CYS A 2 -2.26 -6.39 0.86
CA CYS A 2 -2.08 -5.43 -0.22
C CYS A 2 -3.44 -4.85 -0.62
N GLY A 3 -3.48 -3.60 -1.07
CA GLY A 3 -4.68 -3.04 -1.67
C GLY A 3 -5.10 -3.82 -2.91
N ASP A 4 -6.39 -3.89 -3.20
CA ASP A 4 -6.91 -4.70 -4.31
C ASP A 4 -6.71 -4.08 -5.69
N ASP A 5 -6.43 -2.77 -5.76
CA ASP A 5 -6.15 -2.06 -6.99
C ASP A 5 -4.72 -1.52 -6.98
N VAL A 6 -3.76 -2.41 -7.19
CA VAL A 6 -2.34 -2.07 -7.22
C VAL A 6 -1.78 -2.11 -8.64
N TYR A 7 -0.70 -1.38 -8.85
CA TYR A 7 0.03 -1.38 -10.11
C TYR A 7 0.37 -2.83 -10.52
N GLY A 8 0.20 -3.12 -11.81
CA GLY A 8 0.42 -4.48 -12.33
C GLY A 8 1.83 -5.03 -12.07
N GLY A 9 2.84 -4.15 -12.00
CA GLY A 9 4.20 -4.53 -11.60
C GLY A 9 4.27 -5.03 -10.17
N THR A 10 3.60 -4.35 -9.25
CA THR A 10 3.50 -4.75 -7.84
C THR A 10 2.85 -6.13 -7.74
N PHE A 11 1.72 -6.33 -8.40
CA PHE A 11 1.04 -7.63 -8.44
C PHE A 11 1.97 -8.72 -8.97
N ARG A 12 2.68 -8.45 -10.08
CA ARG A 12 3.59 -9.45 -10.66
C ARG A 12 4.73 -9.82 -9.72
N ILE A 13 5.32 -8.84 -9.03
CA ILE A 13 6.39 -9.11 -8.06
C ILE A 13 5.86 -9.99 -6.93
N LEU A 14 4.71 -9.65 -6.37
CA LEU A 14 4.12 -10.43 -5.28
C LEU A 14 3.75 -11.84 -5.70
N ASP A 15 3.15 -12.01 -6.87
CA ASP A 15 2.66 -13.30 -7.33
C ASP A 15 3.77 -14.19 -7.96
N LYS A 16 4.66 -13.59 -8.77
CA LYS A 16 5.62 -14.37 -9.55
C LYS A 16 6.99 -14.50 -8.90
N VAL A 17 7.40 -13.52 -8.09
CA VAL A 17 8.73 -13.51 -7.47
C VAL A 17 8.65 -13.89 -5.99
N MET A 18 7.78 -13.22 -5.25
CA MET A 18 7.74 -13.38 -3.78
C MET A 18 6.99 -14.65 -3.35
N ARG A 19 5.94 -15.01 -4.06
CA ARG A 19 5.15 -16.20 -3.72
C ARG A 19 5.94 -17.50 -3.73
N PRO A 20 6.81 -17.78 -4.73
CA PRO A 20 7.67 -18.96 -4.69
C PRO A 20 8.67 -18.95 -3.52
N MET A 21 8.97 -17.78 -2.95
CA MET A 21 9.85 -17.62 -1.78
C MET A 21 9.11 -17.77 -0.45
N GLY A 22 7.83 -18.14 -0.48
CA GLY A 22 7.03 -18.33 0.73
C GLY A 22 6.28 -17.09 1.21
N VAL A 23 6.33 -15.98 0.47
CA VAL A 23 5.57 -14.76 0.78
C VAL A 23 4.25 -14.79 0.03
N THR A 24 3.15 -14.79 0.77
CA THR A 24 1.80 -14.74 0.17
C THR A 24 1.20 -13.35 0.37
N ALA A 25 0.45 -12.88 -0.61
CA ALA A 25 -0.26 -11.63 -0.55
C ALA A 25 -1.77 -11.87 -0.55
N SER A 26 -2.49 -11.18 0.32
CA SER A 26 -3.95 -11.09 0.25
C SER A 26 -4.33 -9.67 -0.19
N TYR A 27 -5.29 -9.57 -1.08
CA TYR A 27 -5.73 -8.31 -1.68
C TYR A 27 -7.05 -7.89 -1.08
N VAL A 28 -7.12 -6.67 -0.59
CA VAL A 28 -8.28 -6.17 0.17
C VAL A 28 -8.67 -4.78 -0.32
N ASP A 29 -9.96 -4.53 -0.45
CA ASP A 29 -10.45 -3.18 -0.70
C ASP A 29 -10.29 -2.34 0.58
N MET A 30 -9.25 -1.51 0.61
CA MET A 30 -8.92 -0.68 1.77
C MET A 30 -9.77 0.60 1.86
N THR A 31 -10.68 0.83 0.93
CA THR A 31 -11.72 1.86 1.09
C THR A 31 -12.77 1.43 2.11
N ASP A 32 -12.91 0.13 2.34
CA ASP A 32 -13.77 -0.44 3.38
C ASP A 32 -12.91 -0.84 4.57
N LEU A 33 -12.83 0.03 5.58
CA LEU A 33 -11.98 -0.19 6.75
C LEU A 33 -12.42 -1.40 7.59
N THR A 34 -13.69 -1.75 7.58
CA THR A 34 -14.20 -2.94 8.26
C THR A 34 -13.64 -4.21 7.62
N ARG A 35 -13.67 -4.29 6.29
CA ARG A 35 -13.07 -5.42 5.55
C ARG A 35 -11.57 -5.47 5.73
N PHE A 36 -10.91 -4.32 5.70
CA PHE A 36 -9.48 -4.22 5.91
C PHE A 36 -9.09 -4.78 7.27
N GLU A 37 -9.77 -4.34 8.32
CA GLU A 37 -9.49 -4.81 9.68
C GLU A 37 -9.75 -6.32 9.83
N ALA A 38 -10.84 -6.82 9.26
CA ALA A 38 -11.20 -8.24 9.33
C ALA A 38 -10.24 -9.16 8.55
N ALA A 39 -9.48 -8.60 7.60
CA ALA A 39 -8.55 -9.38 6.76
C ALA A 39 -7.21 -9.68 7.42
N PHE A 40 -6.90 -9.08 8.57
CA PHE A 40 -5.66 -9.37 9.29
C PHE A 40 -5.65 -10.81 9.80
N ARG A 41 -4.49 -11.45 9.69
CA ARG A 41 -4.22 -12.81 10.17
C ARG A 41 -3.00 -12.78 11.09
N PRO A 42 -2.79 -13.81 11.93
CA PRO A 42 -1.60 -13.88 12.79
C PRO A 42 -0.28 -13.79 12.01
N GLU A 43 -0.26 -14.30 10.78
CA GLU A 43 0.91 -14.28 9.89
C GLU A 43 1.06 -13.00 9.07
N THR A 44 0.14 -12.03 9.18
CA THR A 44 0.25 -10.75 8.47
C THR A 44 1.47 -9.97 8.98
N ARG A 45 2.40 -9.65 8.07
CA ARG A 45 3.68 -9.01 8.41
C ARG A 45 3.82 -7.60 7.89
N MET A 46 3.06 -7.22 6.86
CA MET A 46 3.16 -5.91 6.24
C MET A 46 1.87 -5.57 5.51
N VAL A 47 1.53 -4.28 5.52
CA VAL A 47 0.48 -3.71 4.68
C VAL A 47 1.15 -2.89 3.58
N TRP A 48 0.80 -3.17 2.34
CA TRP A 48 1.22 -2.39 1.17
C TRP A 48 0.03 -1.62 0.63
N LEU A 49 0.18 -0.32 0.48
CA LEU A 49 -0.87 0.59 0.07
C LEU A 49 -0.38 1.48 -1.08
N GLU A 50 -1.14 1.55 -2.15
CA GLU A 50 -0.94 2.53 -3.22
C GLU A 50 -2.13 3.49 -3.22
N THR A 51 -1.88 4.79 -3.10
CA THR A 51 -2.96 5.77 -3.10
C THR A 51 -2.49 7.15 -3.61
N PRO A 52 -3.17 7.75 -4.59
CA PRO A 52 -4.22 7.11 -5.39
C PRO A 52 -3.72 5.85 -6.08
N SER A 53 -4.58 4.83 -6.21
CA SER A 53 -4.18 3.54 -6.78
C SER A 53 -4.06 3.61 -8.31
N ASN A 54 -3.48 2.59 -8.91
CA ASN A 54 -3.31 2.47 -10.35
C ASN A 54 -3.86 1.11 -10.83
N PRO A 55 -4.82 1.04 -11.77
CA PRO A 55 -5.27 2.16 -12.61
C PRO A 55 -6.51 2.92 -12.14
N MET A 56 -7.22 2.44 -11.13
CA MET A 56 -8.56 2.96 -10.78
C MET A 56 -8.54 4.25 -9.97
N LEU A 57 -7.37 4.71 -9.54
CA LEU A 57 -7.18 5.94 -8.76
C LEU A 57 -8.04 5.98 -7.49
N LYS A 58 -8.19 4.85 -6.82
CA LYS A 58 -8.85 4.79 -5.52
C LYS A 58 -8.07 5.58 -4.49
N VAL A 59 -8.78 6.35 -3.68
CA VAL A 59 -8.19 7.12 -2.59
C VAL A 59 -8.55 6.45 -1.26
N PHE A 60 -7.54 6.22 -0.43
CA PHE A 60 -7.70 5.58 0.87
C PHE A 60 -7.42 6.58 1.98
N ASP A 61 -8.03 6.37 3.14
CA ASP A 61 -7.69 7.08 4.36
C ASP A 61 -6.40 6.45 4.94
N ILE A 62 -5.25 7.02 4.60
CA ILE A 62 -3.94 6.51 5.02
C ILE A 62 -3.82 6.48 6.53
N GLU A 63 -4.26 7.54 7.22
CA GLU A 63 -4.16 7.64 8.67
C GLU A 63 -4.95 6.52 9.34
N ALA A 64 -6.20 6.29 8.91
CA ALA A 64 -7.03 5.21 9.45
C ALA A 64 -6.43 3.83 9.19
N VAL A 65 -5.90 3.60 7.98
CA VAL A 65 -5.24 2.33 7.63
C VAL A 65 -4.00 2.12 8.50
N CYS A 66 -3.17 3.15 8.68
CA CYS A 66 -1.97 3.07 9.51
C CYS A 66 -2.32 2.83 10.98
N ASP A 67 -3.35 3.47 11.50
CA ASP A 67 -3.80 3.28 12.88
C ASP A 67 -4.25 1.84 13.14
N ILE A 68 -5.03 1.27 12.23
CA ILE A 68 -5.48 -0.12 12.34
C ILE A 68 -4.28 -1.07 12.30
N ALA A 69 -3.36 -0.87 11.37
CA ALA A 69 -2.17 -1.70 11.26
C ALA A 69 -1.26 -1.59 12.50
N ALA A 70 -1.08 -0.37 13.02
CA ALA A 70 -0.24 -0.12 14.20
C ALA A 70 -0.80 -0.81 15.46
N LYS A 71 -2.11 -0.85 15.64
CA LYS A 71 -2.74 -1.58 16.74
C LYS A 71 -2.43 -3.07 16.71
N ARG A 72 -2.13 -3.61 15.54
CA ARG A 72 -1.77 -5.01 15.32
C ARG A 72 -0.25 -5.19 15.20
N LYS A 73 0.53 -4.14 15.42
CA LYS A 73 2.00 -4.12 15.32
C LYS A 73 2.50 -4.55 13.93
N VAL A 74 1.78 -4.17 12.89
CA VAL A 74 2.10 -4.46 11.50
C VAL A 74 2.53 -3.16 10.81
N PRO A 75 3.73 -3.12 10.17
CA PRO A 75 4.19 -1.93 9.46
C PRO A 75 3.38 -1.70 8.19
N THR A 76 3.22 -0.41 7.83
CA THR A 76 2.55 0.02 6.60
C THR A 76 3.56 0.69 5.68
N VAL A 77 3.60 0.24 4.44
CA VAL A 77 4.38 0.85 3.36
C VAL A 77 3.42 1.45 2.35
N VAL A 78 3.64 2.72 2.01
CA VAL A 78 2.79 3.45 1.07
C VAL A 78 3.58 3.79 -0.18
N ASP A 79 3.09 3.38 -1.33
CA ASP A 79 3.56 3.89 -2.62
C ASP A 79 2.82 5.19 -2.92
N ASN A 80 3.55 6.30 -2.87
CA ASN A 80 3.02 7.65 -3.02
C ASN A 80 3.36 8.25 -4.39
N THR A 81 3.60 7.43 -5.39
CA THR A 81 4.08 7.87 -6.70
C THR A 81 3.15 8.88 -7.37
N PHE A 82 1.84 8.63 -7.37
CA PHE A 82 0.90 9.51 -8.06
C PHE A 82 0.56 10.80 -7.30
N ALA A 83 0.51 10.76 -5.97
CA ALA A 83 0.15 11.94 -5.19
C ALA A 83 1.33 12.88 -4.96
N THR A 84 2.55 12.35 -4.92
CA THR A 84 3.79 13.06 -4.60
C THR A 84 3.82 13.67 -3.18
N PRO A 85 4.99 14.03 -2.63
CA PRO A 85 5.06 14.67 -1.31
C PRO A 85 4.39 16.02 -1.22
N VAL A 86 4.16 16.71 -2.35
CA VAL A 86 3.49 18.00 -2.38
C VAL A 86 2.01 17.87 -2.02
N ILE A 87 1.35 16.82 -2.55
CA ILE A 87 -0.08 16.59 -2.36
C ILE A 87 -0.35 15.74 -1.12
N GLN A 88 0.48 14.73 -0.86
CA GLN A 88 0.24 13.73 0.17
C GLN A 88 1.55 13.33 0.85
N ARG A 89 1.55 13.31 2.18
CA ARG A 89 2.72 12.97 2.99
C ARG A 89 2.41 11.79 3.91
N PRO A 90 2.53 10.54 3.41
CA PRO A 90 2.13 9.36 4.17
C PRO A 90 2.87 9.17 5.49
N LEU A 91 4.15 9.55 5.59
CA LEU A 91 4.90 9.44 6.85
C LEU A 91 4.29 10.31 7.94
N ALA A 92 3.82 11.51 7.61
CA ALA A 92 3.15 12.38 8.56
C ALA A 92 1.79 11.82 8.99
N LEU A 93 1.20 10.92 8.20
CA LEU A 93 -0.06 10.25 8.47
C LEU A 93 0.12 8.91 9.20
N GLY A 94 1.34 8.50 9.50
CA GLY A 94 1.62 7.31 10.29
C GLY A 94 2.20 6.12 9.52
N ALA A 95 2.48 6.25 8.22
CA ALA A 95 3.12 5.18 7.46
C ALA A 95 4.53 4.89 7.99
N THR A 96 4.93 3.63 7.98
CA THR A 96 6.26 3.20 8.41
C THR A 96 7.32 3.55 7.37
N ALA A 97 6.97 3.43 6.09
CA ALA A 97 7.84 3.76 4.97
C ALA A 97 7.04 4.25 3.78
N VAL A 98 7.68 5.02 2.92
CA VAL A 98 7.09 5.56 1.70
C VAL A 98 7.98 5.21 0.51
N VAL A 99 7.37 4.79 -0.58
CA VAL A 99 8.04 4.49 -1.84
C VAL A 99 7.56 5.46 -2.92
N HIS A 100 8.47 5.90 -3.76
CA HIS A 100 8.19 6.75 -4.93
C HIS A 100 8.88 6.19 -6.16
N SER A 101 8.16 6.18 -7.27
CA SER A 101 8.78 5.97 -8.58
C SER A 101 9.30 7.30 -9.10
N THR A 102 10.60 7.46 -9.20
CA THR A 102 11.22 8.72 -9.64
C THR A 102 11.08 8.93 -11.16
N THR A 103 10.61 7.96 -11.90
CA THR A 103 10.33 8.10 -13.34
C THR A 103 9.04 8.86 -13.63
N LYS A 104 8.26 9.16 -12.61
CA LYS A 104 7.00 9.90 -12.73
C LYS A 104 7.23 11.38 -12.37
N ASP A 105 6.39 11.93 -11.52
CA ASP A 105 6.39 13.37 -11.22
C ASP A 105 7.68 13.86 -10.56
N PHE A 106 8.38 13.00 -9.83
CA PHE A 106 9.61 13.37 -9.14
C PHE A 106 10.70 13.87 -10.10
N ASN A 107 10.89 13.18 -11.23
CA ASN A 107 11.91 13.55 -12.23
C ASN A 107 11.38 14.45 -13.34
N GLY A 108 10.08 14.67 -13.41
CA GLY A 108 9.45 15.43 -14.48
C GLY A 108 9.49 14.75 -15.84
N HIS A 109 9.79 13.45 -15.91
CA HIS A 109 9.72 12.66 -17.12
C HIS A 109 9.30 11.23 -16.80
N SER A 110 8.81 10.54 -17.81
CA SER A 110 8.33 9.16 -17.66
C SER A 110 9.42 8.13 -17.89
#